data_2d6f4cd0aedb20377d4ca363a5573d1e
#
_entry.id   2d6f4cd0aedb20377d4ca363a5573d1e
#
_cell.length_a   1.000
_cell.length_b   1.000
_cell.length_c   1.000
_cell.angle_alpha   90.00
_cell.angle_beta   90.00
_cell.angle_gamma   90.00
#
_symmetry.space_group_name_H-M   'P 1'
#
loop_
_entity.id
_entity.type
_entity.pdbx_description
1 polymer ?
#
loop_
_entity_poly.entity_id
_entity_poly.type
_entity_poly.pdbx_seq_one_letter_code
_entity_poly.pdbx_strand_id
1 'polypeptide(L)'
;MPNRSDAKKAMRLYRQASRSLDLRLRQHLLLASAKAFHHAGKNDRYLSILNEIDPNQLEESDYVDFVISRAEIAAKKEDWLSAEAMLEEKRFKAIDSNNKVSNSVRLLELQIALGITLGNVNGYLQKTISLAKSLPVSTNQQIFHDQIWGLLNRLPFNALNKEVSEDDTLAGWYELAFLARKALGDRETQLAKFAQWQKNWSNHPAALTPPSILRTDFFLENPPRSIAILLPFSDEYLEVSQ
;
A
#
# COMPACT_ATOMS: atom_id res chain seq x y z
N MET A 1 -0.91 -18.42 -15.12
CA MET A 1 -1.64 -18.62 -16.41
C MET A 1 -3.01 -17.95 -16.30
N PRO A 2 -3.47 -17.22 -17.32
CA PRO A 2 -4.79 -16.57 -17.27
C PRO A 2 -5.89 -17.63 -17.18
N ASN A 3 -6.80 -17.45 -16.23
CA ASN A 3 -7.83 -18.44 -15.93
C ASN A 3 -8.99 -18.32 -16.94
N ARG A 4 -9.16 -19.35 -17.79
CA ARG A 4 -10.27 -19.41 -18.76
C ARG A 4 -11.66 -19.35 -18.12
N SER A 5 -11.78 -19.79 -16.86
CA SER A 5 -13.02 -19.70 -16.08
C SER A 5 -13.42 -18.26 -15.83
N ASP A 6 -12.46 -17.42 -15.46
CA ASP A 6 -12.71 -16.00 -15.14
C ASP A 6 -13.13 -15.21 -16.38
N ALA A 7 -12.54 -15.49 -17.54
CA ALA A 7 -12.96 -14.88 -18.81
C ALA A 7 -14.41 -15.24 -19.21
N LYS A 8 -14.83 -16.50 -18.97
CA LYS A 8 -16.23 -16.93 -19.19
C LYS A 8 -17.20 -16.23 -18.22
N LYS A 9 -16.81 -16.16 -16.93
CA LYS A 9 -17.56 -15.44 -15.90
C LYS A 9 -17.71 -13.96 -16.27
N ALA A 10 -16.64 -13.30 -16.66
CA ALA A 10 -16.62 -11.92 -17.08
C ALA A 10 -17.60 -11.65 -18.23
N MET A 11 -17.55 -12.46 -19.29
CA MET A 11 -18.46 -12.33 -20.44
C MET A 11 -19.93 -12.55 -20.05
N ARG A 12 -20.22 -13.47 -19.14
CA ARG A 12 -21.56 -13.70 -18.64
C ARG A 12 -22.10 -12.46 -17.92
N LEU A 13 -21.29 -11.88 -17.02
CA LEU A 13 -21.65 -10.66 -16.28
C LEU A 13 -21.89 -9.48 -17.23
N TYR A 14 -21.04 -9.29 -18.23
CA TYR A 14 -21.22 -8.26 -19.26
C TYR A 14 -22.55 -8.40 -20.00
N ARG A 15 -22.91 -9.63 -20.42
CA ARG A 15 -24.19 -9.89 -21.09
C ARG A 15 -25.39 -9.64 -20.17
N GLN A 16 -25.26 -9.95 -18.88
CA GLN A 16 -26.31 -9.65 -17.89
C GLN A 16 -26.46 -8.13 -17.72
N ALA A 17 -25.35 -7.38 -17.62
CA ALA A 17 -25.35 -5.93 -17.56
C ALA A 17 -26.08 -5.31 -18.78
N SER A 18 -25.76 -5.79 -20.00
CA SER A 18 -26.36 -5.28 -21.25
C SER A 18 -27.87 -5.52 -21.34
N ARG A 19 -28.42 -6.47 -20.57
CA ARG A 19 -29.86 -6.80 -20.54
C ARG A 19 -30.59 -6.18 -19.36
N SER A 20 -29.87 -5.61 -18.39
CA SER A 20 -30.48 -5.03 -17.21
C SER A 20 -31.14 -3.68 -17.53
N LEU A 21 -32.38 -3.52 -17.10
CA LEU A 21 -33.12 -2.24 -17.14
C LEU A 21 -32.87 -1.41 -15.89
N ASP A 22 -32.42 -2.05 -14.80
CA ASP A 22 -32.00 -1.38 -13.58
C ASP A 22 -30.61 -0.80 -13.78
N LEU A 23 -30.50 0.52 -13.71
CA LEU A 23 -29.25 1.24 -13.96
C LEU A 23 -28.19 0.91 -12.91
N ARG A 24 -28.55 0.81 -11.63
CA ARG A 24 -27.59 0.49 -10.55
C ARG A 24 -27.06 -0.92 -10.70
N LEU A 25 -27.96 -1.89 -10.87
CA LEU A 25 -27.58 -3.28 -11.12
C LEU A 25 -26.70 -3.41 -12.37
N ARG A 26 -27.01 -2.67 -13.43
CA ARG A 26 -26.18 -2.63 -14.65
C ARG A 26 -24.77 -2.17 -14.35
N GLN A 27 -24.58 -1.08 -13.61
CA GLN A 27 -23.25 -0.56 -13.26
C GLN A 27 -22.46 -1.53 -12.36
N HIS A 28 -23.13 -2.12 -11.37
CA HIS A 28 -22.55 -3.18 -10.54
C HIS A 28 -22.03 -4.36 -11.37
N LEU A 29 -22.85 -4.85 -12.31
CA LEU A 29 -22.49 -5.97 -13.19
C LEU A 29 -21.34 -5.61 -14.15
N LEU A 30 -21.30 -4.36 -14.66
CA LEU A 30 -20.18 -3.87 -15.47
C LEU A 30 -18.89 -3.88 -14.66
N LEU A 31 -18.90 -3.35 -13.43
CA LEU A 31 -17.72 -3.34 -12.57
C LEU A 31 -17.26 -4.77 -12.23
N ALA A 32 -18.18 -5.65 -11.86
CA ALA A 32 -17.87 -7.05 -11.60
C ALA A 32 -17.30 -7.77 -12.82
N SER A 33 -17.82 -7.46 -14.02
CA SER A 33 -17.28 -7.98 -15.29
C SER A 33 -15.88 -7.46 -15.57
N ALA A 34 -15.64 -6.16 -15.38
CA ALA A 34 -14.32 -5.54 -15.54
C ALA A 34 -13.27 -6.23 -14.65
N LYS A 35 -13.57 -6.39 -13.36
CA LYS A 35 -12.71 -7.10 -12.40
C LYS A 35 -12.39 -8.53 -12.84
N ALA A 36 -13.40 -9.27 -13.29
CA ALA A 36 -13.21 -10.64 -13.77
C ALA A 36 -12.34 -10.70 -15.05
N PHE A 37 -12.44 -9.72 -15.95
CA PHE A 37 -11.52 -9.61 -17.10
C PHE A 37 -10.10 -9.27 -16.66
N HIS A 38 -9.94 -8.42 -15.65
CA HIS A 38 -8.62 -8.11 -15.09
C HIS A 38 -7.94 -9.36 -14.51
N HIS A 39 -8.66 -10.15 -13.69
CA HIS A 39 -8.16 -11.43 -13.16
C HIS A 39 -7.84 -12.45 -14.26
N ALA A 40 -8.57 -12.40 -15.37
CA ALA A 40 -8.29 -13.21 -16.55
C ALA A 40 -7.13 -12.69 -17.43
N GLY A 41 -6.46 -11.59 -17.04
CA GLY A 41 -5.36 -10.98 -17.79
C GLY A 41 -5.81 -10.28 -19.10
N LYS A 42 -7.12 -9.96 -19.24
CA LYS A 42 -7.69 -9.31 -20.43
C LYS A 42 -7.79 -7.80 -20.21
N ASN A 43 -6.63 -7.14 -20.13
CA ASN A 43 -6.54 -5.73 -19.75
C ASN A 43 -7.28 -4.77 -20.70
N ASP A 44 -7.28 -5.02 -22.01
CA ASP A 44 -8.00 -4.16 -22.97
C ASP A 44 -9.51 -4.18 -22.71
N ARG A 45 -10.08 -5.36 -22.42
CA ARG A 45 -11.49 -5.51 -22.05
C ARG A 45 -11.80 -4.86 -20.71
N TYR A 46 -10.92 -5.02 -19.74
CA TYR A 46 -11.01 -4.36 -18.44
C TYR A 46 -11.13 -2.84 -18.59
N LEU A 47 -10.21 -2.23 -19.34
CA LEU A 47 -10.19 -0.79 -19.59
C LEU A 47 -11.43 -0.32 -20.36
N SER A 48 -11.83 -1.05 -21.41
CA SER A 48 -13.01 -0.73 -22.19
C SER A 48 -14.27 -0.67 -21.32
N ILE A 49 -14.49 -1.70 -20.49
CA ILE A 49 -15.68 -1.78 -19.64
C ILE A 49 -15.66 -0.72 -18.53
N LEU A 50 -14.51 -0.42 -17.93
CA LEU A 50 -14.42 0.66 -16.96
C LEU A 50 -14.80 2.02 -17.55
N ASN A 51 -14.57 2.25 -18.83
CA ASN A 51 -14.98 3.48 -19.50
C ASN A 51 -16.50 3.54 -19.82
N GLU A 52 -17.19 2.40 -19.78
CA GLU A 52 -18.65 2.33 -19.95
C GLU A 52 -19.41 2.62 -18.64
N ILE A 53 -18.71 2.64 -17.50
CA ILE A 53 -19.33 2.81 -16.18
C ILE A 53 -19.63 4.29 -15.92
N ASP A 54 -20.89 4.57 -15.55
CA ASP A 54 -21.28 5.85 -14.96
C ASP A 54 -21.07 5.82 -13.43
N PRO A 55 -20.06 6.53 -12.90
CA PRO A 55 -19.74 6.49 -11.48
C PRO A 55 -20.87 7.04 -10.59
N ASN A 56 -21.77 7.87 -11.14
CA ASN A 56 -22.88 8.45 -10.37
C ASN A 56 -23.97 7.43 -10.06
N GLN A 57 -24.03 6.33 -10.80
CA GLN A 57 -25.00 5.25 -10.61
C GLN A 57 -24.43 4.10 -9.76
N LEU A 58 -23.18 4.20 -9.32
CA LEU A 58 -22.56 3.20 -8.44
C LEU A 58 -22.98 3.41 -6.98
N GLU A 59 -23.23 2.32 -6.30
CA GLU A 59 -23.31 2.29 -4.82
C GLU A 59 -21.96 2.59 -4.20
N GLU A 60 -21.93 2.97 -2.92
CA GLU A 60 -20.71 3.45 -2.25
C GLU A 60 -19.54 2.47 -2.33
N SER A 61 -19.78 1.18 -2.07
CA SER A 61 -18.72 0.16 -2.12
C SER A 61 -18.16 -0.03 -3.52
N ASP A 62 -19.04 -0.03 -4.54
CA ASP A 62 -18.64 -0.17 -5.93
C ASP A 62 -17.94 1.08 -6.44
N TYR A 63 -18.36 2.24 -5.97
CA TYR A 63 -17.72 3.51 -6.31
C TYR A 63 -16.28 3.55 -5.80
N VAL A 64 -16.03 3.15 -4.55
CA VAL A 64 -14.67 3.05 -3.98
C VAL A 64 -13.80 2.13 -4.82
N ASP A 65 -14.29 0.94 -5.13
CA ASP A 65 -13.59 -0.04 -5.99
C ASP A 65 -13.28 0.50 -7.39
N PHE A 66 -14.25 1.22 -7.97
CA PHE A 66 -14.09 1.85 -9.27
C PHE A 66 -13.00 2.93 -9.25
N VAL A 67 -13.02 3.82 -8.26
CA VAL A 67 -12.03 4.91 -8.12
C VAL A 67 -10.63 4.33 -7.91
N ILE A 68 -10.46 3.37 -7.00
CA ILE A 68 -9.17 2.71 -6.78
C ILE A 68 -8.67 2.07 -8.09
N SER A 69 -9.53 1.37 -8.81
CA SER A 69 -9.18 0.74 -10.09
C SER A 69 -8.73 1.76 -11.14
N ARG A 70 -9.40 2.91 -11.22
CA ARG A 70 -9.02 4.00 -12.13
C ARG A 70 -7.69 4.64 -11.74
N ALA A 71 -7.48 4.88 -10.45
CA ALA A 71 -6.25 5.45 -9.93
C ALA A 71 -5.05 4.49 -10.11
N GLU A 72 -5.22 3.17 -9.90
CA GLU A 72 -4.20 2.17 -10.21
C GLU A 72 -3.82 2.16 -11.71
N ILE A 73 -4.80 2.35 -12.60
CA ILE A 73 -4.54 2.43 -14.04
C ILE A 73 -3.74 3.69 -14.38
N ALA A 74 -4.10 4.83 -13.79
CA ALA A 74 -3.37 6.08 -13.96
C ALA A 74 -1.93 5.94 -13.46
N ALA A 75 -1.73 5.39 -12.26
CA ALA A 75 -0.41 5.12 -11.69
C ALA A 75 0.45 4.18 -12.57
N LYS A 76 -0.14 3.12 -13.15
CA LYS A 76 0.55 2.23 -14.10
C LYS A 76 0.97 2.92 -15.39
N LYS A 77 0.32 4.02 -15.75
CA LYS A 77 0.69 4.89 -16.88
C LYS A 77 1.63 6.02 -16.48
N GLU A 78 2.11 6.01 -15.23
CA GLU A 78 2.95 7.05 -14.64
C GLU A 78 2.25 8.41 -14.50
N ASP A 79 0.91 8.45 -14.67
CA ASP A 79 0.08 9.63 -14.45
C ASP A 79 -0.30 9.74 -12.96
N TRP A 80 0.71 10.02 -12.15
CA TRP A 80 0.61 10.05 -10.69
C TRP A 80 -0.29 11.17 -10.17
N LEU A 81 -0.30 12.32 -10.85
CA LEU A 81 -1.13 13.45 -10.47
C LEU A 81 -2.62 13.15 -10.65
N SER A 82 -2.99 12.53 -11.78
CA SER A 82 -4.37 12.07 -11.99
C SER A 82 -4.77 11.00 -10.99
N ALA A 83 -3.86 10.07 -10.66
CA ALA A 83 -4.13 9.06 -9.65
C ALA A 83 -4.39 9.68 -8.28
N GLU A 84 -3.57 10.64 -7.85
CA GLU A 84 -3.77 11.37 -6.59
C GLU A 84 -5.08 12.15 -6.59
N ALA A 85 -5.37 12.91 -7.65
CA ALA A 85 -6.59 13.69 -7.77
C ALA A 85 -7.86 12.84 -7.62
N MET A 86 -7.88 11.62 -8.17
CA MET A 86 -8.99 10.68 -8.02
C MET A 86 -9.21 10.27 -6.55
N LEU A 87 -8.12 10.02 -5.81
CA LEU A 87 -8.20 9.64 -4.40
C LEU A 87 -8.49 10.85 -3.47
N GLU A 88 -8.22 12.07 -3.94
CA GLU A 88 -8.51 13.30 -3.22
C GLU A 88 -9.94 13.82 -3.46
N GLU A 89 -10.72 13.19 -4.35
CA GLU A 89 -12.09 13.58 -4.65
C GLU A 89 -12.97 13.52 -3.40
N LYS A 90 -13.80 14.56 -3.20
CA LYS A 90 -14.62 14.71 -1.97
C LYS A 90 -15.54 13.52 -1.71
N ARG A 91 -16.18 12.99 -2.78
CA ARG A 91 -17.08 11.84 -2.65
C ARG A 91 -16.31 10.60 -2.21
N PHE A 92 -15.15 10.33 -2.80
CA PHE A 92 -14.29 9.21 -2.43
C PHE A 92 -13.87 9.30 -0.96
N LYS A 93 -13.35 10.46 -0.52
CA LYS A 93 -12.94 10.67 0.87
C LYS A 93 -14.08 10.52 1.87
N ALA A 94 -15.26 11.03 1.56
CA ALA A 94 -16.43 10.90 2.42
C ALA A 94 -16.87 9.45 2.62
N ILE A 95 -16.81 8.64 1.57
CA ILE A 95 -17.17 7.22 1.62
C ILE A 95 -16.05 6.40 2.28
N ASP A 96 -14.79 6.65 1.92
CA ASP A 96 -13.63 5.91 2.44
C ASP A 96 -13.50 6.07 3.96
N SER A 97 -13.81 7.25 4.50
CA SER A 97 -13.83 7.50 5.94
C SER A 97 -14.85 6.64 6.70
N ASN A 98 -15.90 6.18 6.05
CA ASN A 98 -16.99 5.38 6.63
C ASN A 98 -16.84 3.87 6.36
N ASN A 99 -16.15 3.49 5.28
CA ASN A 99 -15.99 2.09 4.82
C ASN A 99 -14.61 1.52 5.19
N LYS A 100 -14.56 0.79 6.27
CA LYS A 100 -13.30 0.47 6.97
C LYS A 100 -12.43 -0.66 6.41
N VAL A 101 -12.80 -1.50 5.45
CA VAL A 101 -12.02 -2.77 5.32
C VAL A 101 -11.84 -3.38 3.93
N SER A 102 -12.75 -3.32 2.97
CA SER A 102 -12.69 -4.25 1.83
C SER A 102 -11.58 -3.97 0.78
N ASN A 103 -11.11 -2.74 0.68
CA ASN A 103 -10.07 -2.34 -0.28
C ASN A 103 -8.85 -1.68 0.36
N SER A 104 -8.71 -1.77 1.68
CA SER A 104 -7.70 -1.04 2.44
C SER A 104 -6.27 -1.34 2.02
N VAL A 105 -5.94 -2.59 1.69
CA VAL A 105 -4.57 -2.98 1.27
C VAL A 105 -4.22 -2.40 -0.10
N ARG A 106 -5.11 -2.56 -1.09
CA ARG A 106 -4.90 -1.99 -2.45
C ARG A 106 -4.75 -0.48 -2.43
N LEU A 107 -5.67 0.18 -1.70
CA LEU A 107 -5.62 1.64 -1.53
C LEU A 107 -4.33 2.08 -0.84
N LEU A 108 -3.92 1.37 0.20
CA LEU A 108 -2.70 1.66 0.93
C LEU A 108 -1.45 1.50 0.06
N GLU A 109 -1.34 0.40 -0.70
CA GLU A 109 -0.24 0.17 -1.64
C GLU A 109 -0.15 1.30 -2.68
N LEU A 110 -1.29 1.71 -3.23
CA LEU A 110 -1.36 2.82 -4.17
C LEU A 110 -0.95 4.16 -3.52
N GLN A 111 -1.45 4.44 -2.31
CA GLN A 111 -1.10 5.65 -1.57
C GLN A 111 0.39 5.69 -1.21
N ILE A 112 0.99 4.56 -0.85
CA ILE A 112 2.43 4.46 -0.62
C ILE A 112 3.21 4.78 -1.89
N ALA A 113 2.84 4.20 -3.03
CA ALA A 113 3.47 4.47 -4.30
C ALA A 113 3.39 5.96 -4.69
N LEU A 114 2.21 6.58 -4.51
CA LEU A 114 1.99 8.01 -4.69
C LEU A 114 2.87 8.85 -3.75
N GLY A 115 2.89 8.53 -2.46
CA GLY A 115 3.69 9.25 -1.47
C GLY A 115 5.18 9.25 -1.79
N ILE A 116 5.67 8.12 -2.29
CA ILE A 116 7.06 7.97 -2.71
C ILE A 116 7.34 8.81 -3.96
N THR A 117 6.49 8.70 -4.97
CA THR A 117 6.73 9.33 -6.28
C THR A 117 6.52 10.83 -6.24
N LEU A 118 5.52 11.31 -5.50
CA LEU A 118 5.21 12.73 -5.36
C LEU A 118 5.95 13.42 -4.19
N GLY A 119 6.78 12.67 -3.45
CA GLY A 119 7.59 13.22 -2.35
C GLY A 119 6.82 13.53 -1.06
N ASN A 120 5.56 13.09 -0.94
CA ASN A 120 4.73 13.30 0.26
C ASN A 120 4.75 12.09 1.20
N VAL A 121 5.94 11.56 1.49
CA VAL A 121 6.12 10.34 2.31
C VAL A 121 5.51 10.50 3.72
N ASN A 122 5.68 11.66 4.36
CA ASN A 122 5.16 11.90 5.71
C ASN A 122 3.63 11.86 5.78
N GLY A 123 2.93 12.48 4.80
CA GLY A 123 1.47 12.47 4.76
C GLY A 123 0.91 11.05 4.63
N TYR A 124 1.53 10.24 3.78
CA TYR A 124 1.10 8.86 3.60
C TYR A 124 1.48 7.94 4.76
N LEU A 125 2.61 8.20 5.42
CA LEU A 125 3.00 7.51 6.65
C LEU A 125 1.95 7.70 7.76
N GLN A 126 1.52 8.94 8.01
CA GLN A 126 0.47 9.24 8.99
C GLN A 126 -0.86 8.55 8.65
N LYS A 127 -1.28 8.58 7.38
CA LYS A 127 -2.48 7.86 6.90
C LYS A 127 -2.37 6.36 7.14
N THR A 128 -1.20 5.77 6.85
CA THR A 128 -0.95 4.33 7.03
C THR A 128 -1.04 3.92 8.50
N ILE A 129 -0.46 4.70 9.39
CA ILE A 129 -0.51 4.46 10.84
C ILE A 129 -1.95 4.59 11.35
N SER A 130 -2.67 5.62 10.92
CA SER A 130 -4.07 5.82 11.31
C SER A 130 -4.97 4.68 10.83
N LEU A 131 -4.74 4.19 9.61
CA LEU A 131 -5.45 3.03 9.08
C LEU A 131 -5.15 1.77 9.90
N ALA A 132 -3.88 1.48 10.13
CA ALA A 132 -3.47 0.32 10.93
C ALA A 132 -4.11 0.31 12.33
N LYS A 133 -4.23 1.47 12.99
CA LYS A 133 -4.93 1.62 14.28
C LYS A 133 -6.43 1.32 14.18
N SER A 134 -7.06 1.63 13.05
CA SER A 134 -8.52 1.48 12.88
C SER A 134 -8.94 0.07 12.47
N LEU A 135 -8.00 -0.79 12.08
CA LEU A 135 -8.30 -2.14 11.61
C LEU A 135 -8.63 -3.09 12.77
N PRO A 136 -9.53 -4.07 12.55
CA PRO A 136 -9.80 -5.11 13.53
C PRO A 136 -8.56 -5.92 13.89
N VAL A 137 -8.49 -6.40 15.13
CA VAL A 137 -7.39 -7.27 15.63
C VAL A 137 -7.20 -8.53 14.79
N SER A 138 -8.25 -9.01 14.12
CA SER A 138 -8.21 -10.15 13.19
C SER A 138 -7.48 -9.86 11.87
N THR A 139 -7.18 -8.58 11.58
CA THR A 139 -6.45 -8.20 10.36
C THR A 139 -4.97 -8.53 10.53
N ASN A 140 -4.33 -9.00 9.45
CA ASN A 140 -2.90 -9.24 9.47
C ASN A 140 -2.12 -7.92 9.61
N GLN A 141 -1.81 -7.54 10.84
CA GLN A 141 -1.10 -6.31 11.18
C GLN A 141 0.33 -6.29 10.62
N GLN A 142 0.93 -7.46 10.40
CA GLN A 142 2.31 -7.57 9.89
C GLN A 142 2.49 -6.82 8.56
N ILE A 143 1.55 -6.97 7.63
CA ILE A 143 1.62 -6.30 6.31
C ILE A 143 1.70 -4.78 6.48
N PHE A 144 0.86 -4.21 7.36
CA PHE A 144 0.84 -2.76 7.60
C PHE A 144 2.12 -2.28 8.30
N HIS A 145 2.64 -3.05 9.24
CA HIS A 145 3.88 -2.70 9.93
C HIS A 145 5.09 -2.76 9.00
N ASP A 146 5.14 -3.72 8.09
CA ASP A 146 6.19 -3.80 7.06
C ASP A 146 6.11 -2.62 6.08
N GLN A 147 4.91 -2.17 5.73
CA GLN A 147 4.70 -0.99 4.88
C GLN A 147 5.09 0.31 5.61
N ILE A 148 4.67 0.49 6.87
CA ILE A 148 5.10 1.63 7.70
C ILE A 148 6.63 1.66 7.78
N TRP A 149 7.26 0.50 8.01
CA TRP A 149 8.71 0.38 8.05
C TRP A 149 9.36 0.78 6.72
N GLY A 150 8.80 0.33 5.60
CA GLY A 150 9.25 0.71 4.26
C GLY A 150 9.20 2.21 4.00
N LEU A 151 8.13 2.90 4.46
CA LEU A 151 8.01 4.35 4.36
C LEU A 151 9.04 5.07 5.25
N LEU A 152 9.22 4.64 6.50
CA LEU A 152 10.19 5.22 7.41
C LEU A 152 11.62 5.13 6.88
N ASN A 153 11.96 4.02 6.23
CA ASN A 153 13.28 3.84 5.63
C ASN A 153 13.55 4.75 4.42
N ARG A 154 12.53 5.34 3.82
CA ARG A 154 12.66 6.32 2.73
C ARG A 154 12.82 7.76 3.23
N LEU A 155 12.51 8.02 4.49
CA LEU A 155 12.73 9.34 5.08
C LEU A 155 14.23 9.61 5.24
N PRO A 156 14.70 10.84 5.04
CA PRO A 156 16.08 11.20 5.35
C PRO A 156 16.32 11.05 6.86
N PHE A 157 17.55 10.68 7.24
CA PHE A 157 17.90 10.37 8.62
C PHE A 157 17.59 11.52 9.61
N ASN A 158 17.84 12.76 9.19
CA ASN A 158 17.53 13.95 9.99
C ASN A 158 16.02 14.17 10.23
N ALA A 159 15.18 13.63 9.36
CA ALA A 159 13.72 13.70 9.55
C ALA A 159 13.24 12.72 10.64
N LEU A 160 13.99 11.67 10.92
CA LEU A 160 13.67 10.70 11.97
C LEU A 160 14.00 11.21 13.38
N ASN A 161 14.88 12.21 13.48
CA ASN A 161 15.29 12.80 14.77
C ASN A 161 14.47 14.03 15.16
N LYS A 162 13.37 14.32 14.49
CA LYS A 162 12.48 15.40 14.89
C LYS A 162 11.67 14.97 16.12
N GLU A 163 11.58 15.86 17.09
CA GLU A 163 10.58 15.73 18.15
C GLU A 163 9.20 15.64 17.50
N VAL A 164 8.62 14.48 17.63
CA VAL A 164 7.39 14.15 16.91
C VAL A 164 6.21 14.35 17.83
N SER A 165 5.26 15.06 17.31
CA SER A 165 3.85 15.22 17.63
C SER A 165 3.30 14.54 18.90
N GLU A 166 2.21 15.09 19.38
CA GLU A 166 1.37 14.59 20.49
C GLU A 166 0.85 13.13 20.30
N ASP A 167 1.07 12.49 19.12
CA ASP A 167 0.69 11.09 18.89
C ASP A 167 1.84 10.13 19.25
N ASP A 168 1.74 9.51 20.42
CA ASP A 168 2.69 8.55 20.95
C ASP A 168 3.01 7.40 19.97
N THR A 169 2.04 6.95 19.18
CA THR A 169 2.27 5.86 18.22
C THR A 169 3.18 6.31 17.09
N LEU A 170 2.98 7.51 16.56
CA LEU A 170 3.84 8.07 15.53
C LEU A 170 5.25 8.29 16.09
N ALA A 171 5.36 8.84 17.30
CA ALA A 171 6.63 9.04 17.99
C ALA A 171 7.41 7.72 18.17
N GLY A 172 6.74 6.68 18.63
CA GLY A 172 7.34 5.35 18.77
C GLY A 172 7.87 4.76 17.46
N TRP A 173 7.14 4.94 16.35
CA TRP A 173 7.60 4.54 15.03
C TRP A 173 8.87 5.29 14.57
N TYR A 174 8.92 6.60 14.78
CA TYR A 174 10.09 7.41 14.42
C TYR A 174 11.31 7.04 15.26
N GLU A 175 11.13 6.89 16.59
CA GLU A 175 12.22 6.47 17.48
C GLU A 175 12.76 5.09 17.07
N LEU A 176 11.87 4.13 16.80
CA LEU A 176 12.27 2.79 16.34
C LEU A 176 13.11 2.87 15.05
N ALA A 177 12.66 3.63 14.06
CA ALA A 177 13.37 3.78 12.80
C ALA A 177 14.72 4.48 12.97
N PHE A 178 14.78 5.51 13.82
CA PHE A 178 16.01 6.21 14.16
C PHE A 178 17.04 5.27 14.81
N LEU A 179 16.62 4.51 15.83
CA LEU A 179 17.49 3.56 16.53
C LEU A 179 18.02 2.46 15.61
N ALA A 180 17.15 1.91 14.77
CA ALA A 180 17.52 0.86 13.83
C ALA A 180 18.53 1.36 12.77
N ARG A 181 18.32 2.57 12.23
CA ARG A 181 19.24 3.16 11.24
C ARG A 181 20.55 3.64 11.84
N LYS A 182 20.55 4.08 13.10
CA LYS A 182 21.78 4.40 13.83
C LYS A 182 22.68 3.18 14.05
N ALA A 183 22.09 1.98 14.12
CA ALA A 183 22.79 0.70 14.27
C ALA A 183 22.90 -0.06 12.91
N LEU A 184 22.75 0.63 11.78
CA LEU A 184 22.84 0.01 10.47
C LEU A 184 24.24 -0.57 10.24
N GLY A 185 24.30 -1.83 9.78
CA GLY A 185 25.55 -2.58 9.61
C GLY A 185 25.96 -3.43 10.81
N ASP A 186 25.36 -3.21 11.97
CA ASP A 186 25.55 -4.04 13.17
C ASP A 186 24.22 -4.66 13.63
N ARG A 187 23.98 -5.87 13.17
CA ARG A 187 22.72 -6.59 13.42
C ARG A 187 22.50 -6.87 14.91
N GLU A 188 23.54 -7.21 15.65
CA GLU A 188 23.45 -7.51 17.07
C GLU A 188 23.07 -6.26 17.86
N THR A 189 23.76 -5.15 17.63
CA THR A 189 23.42 -3.84 18.20
C THR A 189 22.01 -3.41 17.81
N GLN A 190 21.59 -3.63 16.56
CA GLN A 190 20.24 -3.29 16.10
C GLN A 190 19.17 -4.06 16.87
N LEU A 191 19.33 -5.37 17.05
CA LEU A 191 18.39 -6.20 17.80
C LEU A 191 18.39 -5.86 19.30
N ALA A 192 19.55 -5.55 19.89
CA ALA A 192 19.64 -5.12 21.29
C ALA A 192 18.90 -3.78 21.52
N LYS A 193 19.06 -2.81 20.60
CA LYS A 193 18.34 -1.52 20.64
C LYS A 193 16.84 -1.72 20.43
N PHE A 194 16.45 -2.62 19.55
CA PHE A 194 15.04 -2.95 19.36
C PHE A 194 14.44 -3.58 20.64
N ALA A 195 15.13 -4.52 21.28
CA ALA A 195 14.67 -5.12 22.53
C ALA A 195 14.53 -4.08 23.67
N GLN A 196 15.44 -3.10 23.72
CA GLN A 196 15.33 -2.00 24.68
C GLN A 196 14.15 -1.09 24.36
N TRP A 197 13.95 -0.75 23.08
CA TRP A 197 12.80 0.03 22.61
C TRP A 197 11.47 -0.67 22.93
N GLN A 198 11.36 -1.99 22.72
CA GLN A 198 10.16 -2.78 23.07
C GLN A 198 9.80 -2.68 24.56
N LYS A 199 10.78 -2.60 25.45
CA LYS A 199 10.51 -2.41 26.89
C LYS A 199 9.95 -1.02 27.20
N ASN A 200 10.47 0.01 26.53
CA ASN A 200 10.01 1.39 26.72
C ASN A 200 8.63 1.61 26.09
N TRP A 201 8.35 0.94 25.00
CA TRP A 201 7.14 1.06 24.19
C TRP A 201 6.28 -0.22 24.20
N SER A 202 6.13 -0.85 25.35
CA SER A 202 5.50 -2.17 25.48
C SER A 202 4.08 -2.28 24.90
N ASN A 203 3.32 -1.19 24.88
CA ASN A 203 1.95 -1.12 24.32
C ASN A 203 1.93 -0.64 22.87
N HIS A 204 3.07 -0.35 22.26
CA HIS A 204 3.12 0.10 20.88
C HIS A 204 2.83 -1.04 19.90
N PRO A 205 2.06 -0.81 18.81
CA PRO A 205 1.73 -1.87 17.85
C PRO A 205 2.96 -2.63 17.31
N ALA A 206 4.05 -1.92 17.00
CA ALA A 206 5.28 -2.54 16.53
C ALA A 206 6.08 -3.30 17.60
N ALA A 207 5.77 -3.09 18.89
CA ALA A 207 6.35 -3.91 19.95
C ALA A 207 5.67 -5.28 20.05
N LEU A 208 4.36 -5.30 19.78
CA LEU A 208 3.53 -6.51 19.76
C LEU A 208 3.70 -7.32 18.46
N THR A 209 3.76 -6.63 17.33
CA THR A 209 3.94 -7.23 16.00
C THR A 209 5.06 -6.46 15.28
N PRO A 210 6.34 -6.83 15.47
CA PRO A 210 7.46 -6.11 14.86
C PRO A 210 7.45 -6.17 13.35
N PRO A 211 7.98 -5.16 12.64
CA PRO A 211 8.32 -5.30 11.22
C PRO A 211 9.14 -6.57 10.98
N SER A 212 8.84 -7.29 9.90
CA SER A 212 9.44 -8.61 9.61
C SER A 212 10.97 -8.59 9.66
N ILE A 213 11.58 -7.53 9.13
CA ILE A 213 13.04 -7.36 9.10
C ILE A 213 13.68 -7.25 10.49
N LEU A 214 12.93 -6.82 11.52
CA LEU A 214 13.40 -6.70 12.90
C LEU A 214 13.22 -7.98 13.72
N ARG A 215 12.50 -8.97 13.18
CA ARG A 215 12.35 -10.27 13.83
C ARG A 215 13.67 -11.05 13.78
N THR A 216 14.00 -11.75 14.85
CA THR A 216 15.23 -12.56 14.95
C THR A 216 15.22 -13.75 13.98
N ASP A 217 14.05 -14.30 13.68
CA ASP A 217 13.82 -15.46 12.81
C ASP A 217 13.69 -15.13 11.31
N PHE A 218 13.58 -13.83 10.96
CA PHE A 218 13.31 -13.42 9.59
C PHE A 218 14.27 -14.00 8.54
N PHE A 219 15.58 -13.95 8.81
CA PHE A 219 16.58 -14.47 7.87
C PHE A 219 16.72 -15.99 7.93
N LEU A 220 16.28 -16.63 9.01
CA LEU A 220 16.24 -18.10 9.12
C LEU A 220 15.09 -18.65 8.26
N GLU A 221 13.94 -17.97 8.27
CA GLU A 221 12.77 -18.34 7.44
C GLU A 221 12.94 -17.95 5.96
N ASN A 222 13.64 -16.84 5.70
CA ASN A 222 13.82 -16.26 4.37
C ASN A 222 15.30 -16.00 4.04
N PRO A 223 16.16 -17.01 3.96
CA PRO A 223 17.56 -16.79 3.63
C PRO A 223 17.71 -16.21 2.22
N PRO A 224 18.53 -15.16 2.02
CA PRO A 224 18.79 -14.61 0.70
C PRO A 224 19.50 -15.67 -0.16
N ARG A 225 18.96 -15.95 -1.35
CA ARG A 225 19.56 -16.90 -2.30
C ARG A 225 20.65 -16.28 -3.17
N SER A 226 20.59 -14.97 -3.36
CA SER A 226 21.56 -14.20 -4.14
C SER A 226 21.55 -12.75 -3.68
N ILE A 227 22.71 -12.09 -3.75
CA ILE A 227 22.88 -10.67 -3.47
C ILE A 227 23.49 -10.04 -4.72
N ALA A 228 22.85 -8.99 -5.26
CA ALA A 228 23.41 -8.17 -6.33
C ALA A 228 23.87 -6.84 -5.74
N ILE A 229 25.11 -6.47 -6.00
CA ILE A 229 25.67 -5.17 -5.61
C ILE A 229 25.82 -4.34 -6.88
N LEU A 230 25.11 -3.21 -6.93
CA LEU A 230 25.22 -2.24 -8.01
C LEU A 230 26.16 -1.13 -7.54
N LEU A 231 27.36 -1.10 -8.10
CA LEU A 231 28.33 -0.05 -7.86
C LEU A 231 28.34 0.93 -9.05
N PRO A 232 28.41 2.23 -8.79
CA PRO A 232 28.57 3.21 -9.86
C PRO A 232 29.97 3.08 -10.49
N PHE A 233 30.02 2.92 -11.81
CA PHE A 233 31.25 2.92 -12.59
C PHE A 233 31.50 4.31 -13.17
N SER A 234 31.64 5.30 -12.30
CA SER A 234 32.10 6.64 -12.69
C SER A 234 33.49 6.91 -12.10
N ASP A 235 34.27 7.74 -12.74
CA ASP A 235 35.66 8.07 -12.30
C ASP A 235 35.70 8.58 -10.85
N GLU A 236 34.64 9.21 -10.37
CA GLU A 236 34.51 9.71 -9.00
C GLU A 236 34.37 8.58 -7.93
N TYR A 237 34.07 7.37 -8.35
CA TYR A 237 33.80 6.23 -7.43
C TYR A 237 34.67 5.00 -7.73
N LEU A 238 35.71 5.16 -8.56
CA LEU A 238 36.59 4.06 -8.95
C LEU A 238 37.30 3.39 -7.75
N GLU A 239 37.59 4.15 -6.69
CA GLU A 239 38.17 3.60 -5.44
C GLU A 239 37.21 2.75 -4.64
N VAL A 240 35.89 2.91 -4.83
CA VAL A 240 34.86 2.14 -4.11
C VAL A 240 34.49 0.87 -4.87
N SER A 241 34.79 0.82 -6.18
CA SER A 241 34.39 -0.28 -7.07
C SER A 241 35.50 -1.30 -7.34
N GLN A 242 36.73 -1.09 -6.80
CA GLN A 242 37.84 -2.04 -6.79
C GLN A 242 37.91 -2.80 -5.45
#